data_92c5b59fd3b7758f0b937efb2d47e78c
#
_entry.id   92c5b59fd3b7758f0b937efb2d47e78c
#
_cell.length_a   1.000
_cell.length_b   1.000
_cell.length_c   1.000
_cell.angle_alpha   90.00
_cell.angle_beta   90.00
_cell.angle_gamma   90.00
#
_symmetry.space_group_name_H-M   'P 1'
#
loop_
_entity.id
_entity.type
_entity.pdbx_description
1 polymer ?
#
loop_
_entity_poly.entity_id
_entity_poly.type
_entity_poly.pdbx_seq_one_letter_code
_entity_poly.pdbx_strand_id
1 'polypeptide(L)'
;IAEPWDMGENGYQLGRFGGRWTEWNDRFRDGARALWHPDHRRGALQRFADLFLGSAQSFERPLQSVNFLTAHDGFTLSDLVSFDHKHNGANGEQNRDGHNHNLSHNHGAEGPTTDPLITAERERTVRALLLTLLLAQGVPMLSMGDERGHSQSGNNNAYCQDGPLSWLDWTASGNQASELEAFVRQTLTLLRRLPVLRQSRHLHTREQVSWWRVDDGVEMEAADWENPDLDALSVMLSSHQDIPGPSVTIALNIGEHDRPLRLPGECHWTLALGSAEGGTVAVLPRLSILLFQSLD
;
A
#
# COMPACT_ATOMS: atom_id res chain seq x y z
N ILE A 1 14.01 12.67 -10.58
CA ILE A 1 13.10 11.53 -10.59
C ILE A 1 12.93 11.11 -12.04
N ALA A 2 12.90 9.82 -12.31
CA ALA A 2 12.66 9.27 -13.63
C ALA A 2 11.41 8.38 -13.65
N GLU A 3 10.69 8.38 -14.76
CA GLU A 3 9.81 7.30 -15.18
C GLU A 3 10.66 6.31 -15.98
N PRO A 4 10.96 5.11 -15.44
CA PRO A 4 11.96 4.22 -16.03
C PRO A 4 11.37 3.34 -17.15
N TRP A 5 10.51 3.89 -17.97
CA TRP A 5 9.92 3.23 -19.14
C TRP A 5 9.75 4.18 -20.31
N ASP A 6 9.83 3.64 -21.51
CA ASP A 6 9.61 4.33 -22.78
C ASP A 6 9.07 3.32 -23.81
N MET A 7 8.49 3.85 -24.88
CA MET A 7 8.05 3.07 -26.04
C MET A 7 9.24 2.66 -26.88
N GLY A 8 9.53 1.40 -27.00
CA GLY A 8 10.61 0.92 -27.84
C GLY A 8 11.29 -0.34 -27.31
N GLU A 9 12.19 -0.86 -28.11
CA GLU A 9 13.01 -2.02 -27.72
C GLU A 9 13.88 -1.64 -26.50
N ASN A 10 13.83 -2.45 -25.45
CA ASN A 10 14.49 -2.20 -24.17
C ASN A 10 14.06 -0.91 -23.45
N GLY A 11 12.86 -0.41 -23.70
CA GLY A 11 12.34 0.81 -23.06
C GLY A 11 12.15 0.71 -21.55
N TYR A 12 11.99 -0.49 -20.97
CA TYR A 12 11.86 -0.69 -19.53
C TYR A 12 13.22 -0.74 -18.84
N GLN A 13 13.49 0.25 -17.97
CA GLN A 13 14.80 0.53 -17.39
C GLN A 13 14.79 0.65 -15.85
N LEU A 14 13.82 0.08 -15.15
CA LEU A 14 13.73 0.15 -13.70
C LEU A 14 15.02 -0.32 -13.01
N GLY A 15 15.57 0.52 -12.12
CA GLY A 15 16.81 0.27 -11.39
C GLY A 15 18.09 0.52 -12.19
N ARG A 16 18.01 1.09 -13.41
CA ARG A 16 19.16 1.27 -14.30
C ARG A 16 19.69 2.71 -14.42
N PHE A 17 19.04 3.67 -13.78
CA PHE A 17 19.49 5.09 -13.86
C PHE A 17 20.66 5.42 -12.93
N GLY A 18 20.97 4.54 -11.96
CA GLY A 18 22.13 4.67 -11.08
C GLY A 18 21.94 5.64 -9.90
N GLY A 19 22.98 5.73 -9.07
CA GLY A 19 22.92 6.20 -7.69
C GLY A 19 22.46 7.64 -7.40
N ARG A 20 22.30 8.51 -8.39
CA ARG A 20 21.78 9.89 -8.22
C ARG A 20 20.29 10.03 -8.54
N TRP A 21 19.71 9.03 -9.18
CA TRP A 21 18.33 9.04 -9.61
C TRP A 21 17.44 8.34 -8.59
N THR A 22 16.24 8.82 -8.51
CA THR A 22 15.10 8.12 -7.95
C THR A 22 14.16 7.78 -9.09
N GLU A 23 13.56 6.61 -9.03
CA GLU A 23 12.74 6.08 -10.12
C GLU A 23 11.35 5.72 -9.61
N TRP A 24 10.33 6.01 -10.41
CA TRP A 24 8.99 5.50 -10.15
C TRP A 24 9.00 3.99 -10.21
N ASN A 25 8.53 3.35 -9.15
CA ASN A 25 8.55 1.89 -9.01
C ASN A 25 7.18 1.30 -9.31
N ASP A 26 6.95 0.94 -10.59
CA ASP A 26 5.72 0.28 -11.04
C ASP A 26 5.57 -1.14 -10.47
N ARG A 27 6.68 -1.83 -10.16
CA ARG A 27 6.63 -3.13 -9.46
C ARG A 27 6.03 -3.00 -8.07
N PHE A 28 6.38 -1.91 -7.35
CA PHE A 28 5.75 -1.62 -6.07
C PHE A 28 4.26 -1.35 -6.25
N ARG A 29 3.87 -0.50 -7.21
CA ARG A 29 2.48 -0.21 -7.53
C ARG A 29 1.68 -1.48 -7.77
N ASP A 30 2.14 -2.31 -8.68
CA ASP A 30 1.43 -3.53 -9.08
C ASP A 30 1.43 -4.57 -7.96
N GLY A 31 2.54 -4.72 -7.24
CA GLY A 31 2.64 -5.61 -6.07
C GLY A 31 1.73 -5.19 -4.93
N ALA A 32 1.64 -3.88 -4.63
CA ALA A 32 0.75 -3.35 -3.59
C ALA A 32 -0.73 -3.51 -3.97
N ARG A 33 -1.10 -3.25 -5.23
CA ARG A 33 -2.46 -3.47 -5.72
C ARG A 33 -2.84 -4.96 -5.68
N ALA A 34 -1.96 -5.84 -6.19
CA ALA A 34 -2.17 -7.29 -6.17
C ALA A 34 -2.28 -7.85 -4.76
N LEU A 35 -1.57 -7.28 -3.78
CA LEU A 35 -1.60 -7.71 -2.39
C LEU A 35 -3.02 -7.66 -1.80
N TRP A 36 -3.78 -6.61 -2.14
CA TRP A 36 -5.13 -6.39 -1.62
C TRP A 36 -6.24 -6.84 -2.58
N HIS A 37 -5.88 -7.32 -3.78
CA HIS A 37 -6.85 -7.83 -4.75
C HIS A 37 -7.26 -9.27 -4.43
N PRO A 38 -8.56 -9.61 -4.35
CA PRO A 38 -9.02 -10.95 -3.94
C PRO A 38 -8.47 -12.08 -4.80
N ASP A 39 -8.37 -11.89 -6.11
CA ASP A 39 -7.96 -12.94 -7.06
C ASP A 39 -6.42 -13.12 -7.14
N HIS A 40 -5.64 -12.23 -6.50
CA HIS A 40 -4.18 -12.25 -6.58
C HIS A 40 -3.48 -12.60 -5.26
N ARG A 41 -4.22 -12.96 -4.21
CA ARG A 41 -3.70 -13.21 -2.85
C ARG A 41 -2.68 -14.33 -2.77
N ARG A 42 -2.85 -15.37 -3.57
CA ARG A 42 -1.98 -16.54 -3.52
C ARG A 42 -0.53 -16.18 -3.83
N GLY A 43 0.36 -16.37 -2.86
CA GLY A 43 1.77 -15.98 -2.93
C GLY A 43 2.01 -14.46 -2.95
N ALA A 44 1.02 -13.63 -2.62
CA ALA A 44 1.15 -12.18 -2.70
C ALA A 44 2.11 -11.64 -1.64
N LEU A 45 2.04 -12.12 -0.40
CA LEU A 45 2.93 -11.70 0.68
C LEU A 45 4.39 -11.99 0.36
N GLN A 46 4.69 -13.17 -0.19
CA GLN A 46 6.04 -13.54 -0.60
C GLN A 46 6.60 -12.62 -1.68
N ARG A 47 5.80 -12.34 -2.71
CA ARG A 47 6.19 -11.43 -3.80
C ARG A 47 6.36 -10.00 -3.33
N PHE A 48 5.58 -9.58 -2.34
CA PHE A 48 5.56 -8.19 -1.87
C PHE A 48 6.62 -7.90 -0.80
N ALA A 49 7.18 -8.91 -0.11
CA ALA A 49 8.12 -8.71 1.00
C ALA A 49 9.35 -7.85 0.63
N ASP A 50 10.00 -8.13 -0.52
CA ASP A 50 11.13 -7.32 -1.01
C ASP A 50 10.70 -5.90 -1.38
N LEU A 51 9.54 -5.76 -2.04
CA LEU A 51 8.99 -4.46 -2.42
C LEU A 51 8.71 -3.59 -1.19
N PHE A 52 8.17 -4.20 -0.14
CA PHE A 52 7.87 -3.53 1.12
C PHE A 52 9.14 -3.05 1.86
N LEU A 53 10.23 -3.81 1.77
CA LEU A 53 11.52 -3.46 2.37
C LEU A 53 12.43 -2.60 1.47
N GLY A 54 11.88 -2.01 0.38
CA GLY A 54 12.58 -1.03 -0.44
C GLY A 54 13.15 -1.56 -1.74
N SER A 55 12.67 -2.72 -2.22
CA SER A 55 12.99 -3.27 -3.55
C SER A 55 14.50 -3.49 -3.77
N ALA A 56 15.15 -4.21 -2.85
CA ALA A 56 16.59 -4.46 -2.90
C ALA A 56 17.04 -5.22 -4.16
N GLN A 57 16.13 -5.96 -4.80
CA GLN A 57 16.41 -6.61 -6.09
C GLN A 57 16.54 -5.62 -7.26
N SER A 58 16.02 -4.40 -7.11
CA SER A 58 16.00 -3.38 -8.16
C SER A 58 16.90 -2.19 -7.85
N PHE A 59 17.08 -1.83 -6.58
CA PHE A 59 17.76 -0.62 -6.17
C PHE A 59 18.87 -0.89 -5.15
N GLU A 60 19.97 -0.14 -5.24
CA GLU A 60 21.08 -0.19 -4.28
C GLU A 60 20.68 0.39 -2.91
N ARG A 61 19.71 1.29 -2.89
CA ARG A 61 19.23 1.96 -1.68
C ARG A 61 17.71 2.12 -1.72
N PRO A 62 16.99 1.97 -0.60
CA PRO A 62 15.53 2.12 -0.56
C PRO A 62 15.05 3.47 -1.10
N LEU A 63 15.79 4.55 -0.81
CA LEU A 63 15.41 5.90 -1.23
C LEU A 63 15.53 6.17 -2.74
N GLN A 64 16.02 5.23 -3.54
CA GLN A 64 15.97 5.31 -5.00
C GLN A 64 14.60 4.88 -5.53
N SER A 65 13.85 4.10 -4.77
CA SER A 65 12.48 3.70 -5.10
C SER A 65 11.49 4.79 -4.72
N VAL A 66 10.80 5.36 -5.72
CA VAL A 66 9.60 6.18 -5.51
C VAL A 66 8.40 5.24 -5.59
N ASN A 67 7.88 4.89 -4.43
CA ASN A 67 6.73 4.01 -4.29
C ASN A 67 5.44 4.77 -4.53
N PHE A 68 4.52 4.22 -5.29
CA PHE A 68 3.21 4.82 -5.54
C PHE A 68 2.12 3.77 -5.73
N LEU A 69 0.87 4.17 -5.57
CA LEU A 69 -0.31 3.35 -5.86
C LEU A 69 -0.99 3.81 -7.14
N THR A 70 -1.02 5.12 -7.34
CA THR A 70 -1.73 5.84 -8.37
C THR A 70 -0.86 6.98 -8.87
N ALA A 71 -1.08 7.45 -10.07
CA ALA A 71 -0.34 8.55 -10.67
C ALA A 71 -1.26 9.43 -11.55
N HIS A 72 -0.69 10.22 -12.46
CA HIS A 72 -1.43 11.06 -13.40
C HIS A 72 -2.22 10.27 -14.44
N ASP A 73 -1.83 9.03 -14.69
CA ASP A 73 -2.52 8.05 -15.53
C ASP A 73 -3.01 6.87 -14.69
N GLY A 74 -3.95 6.11 -15.22
CA GLY A 74 -4.61 5.03 -14.49
C GLY A 74 -5.76 5.52 -13.61
N PHE A 75 -6.30 4.62 -12.80
CA PHE A 75 -7.35 4.96 -11.84
C PHE A 75 -6.82 5.79 -10.68
N THR A 76 -7.66 6.69 -10.14
CA THR A 76 -7.47 7.25 -8.79
C THR A 76 -7.61 6.15 -7.74
N LEU A 77 -7.20 6.40 -6.51
CA LEU A 77 -7.30 5.41 -5.44
C LEU A 77 -8.76 5.02 -5.14
N SER A 78 -9.67 5.97 -5.22
CA SER A 78 -11.12 5.72 -5.07
C SER A 78 -11.67 4.87 -6.21
N ASP A 79 -11.25 5.16 -7.45
CA ASP A 79 -11.70 4.40 -8.61
C ASP A 79 -11.10 2.98 -8.65
N LEU A 80 -9.87 2.81 -8.14
CA LEU A 80 -9.19 1.52 -8.04
C LEU A 80 -9.98 0.49 -7.21
N VAL A 81 -10.74 0.95 -6.21
CA VAL A 81 -11.58 0.10 -5.37
C VAL A 81 -13.06 0.13 -5.74
N SER A 82 -13.42 0.82 -6.84
CA SER A 82 -14.81 1.05 -7.24
C SER A 82 -15.14 0.58 -8.64
N PHE A 83 -14.14 0.31 -9.48
CA PHE A 83 -14.34 -0.05 -10.87
C PHE A 83 -13.46 -1.24 -11.26
N ASP A 84 -14.04 -2.27 -11.86
CA ASP A 84 -13.30 -3.36 -12.51
C ASP A 84 -12.91 -2.97 -13.94
N HIS A 85 -13.69 -2.10 -14.57
CA HIS A 85 -13.50 -1.71 -15.96
C HIS A 85 -13.28 -0.20 -16.09
N LYS A 86 -12.51 0.20 -17.10
CA LYS A 86 -12.34 1.62 -17.43
C LYS A 86 -13.59 2.19 -18.09
N HIS A 87 -13.87 3.45 -17.80
CA HIS A 87 -15.03 4.21 -18.33
C HIS A 87 -14.56 5.49 -19.04
N ASN A 88 -13.75 5.35 -20.09
CA ASN A 88 -13.11 6.45 -20.81
C ASN A 88 -14.00 7.02 -21.96
N GLY A 89 -15.29 6.73 -21.97
CA GLY A 89 -16.18 7.17 -23.04
C GLY A 89 -16.18 8.69 -23.27
N ALA A 90 -16.00 9.48 -22.21
CA ALA A 90 -15.91 10.94 -22.27
C ALA A 90 -14.70 11.45 -23.08
N ASN A 91 -13.66 10.62 -23.26
CA ASN A 91 -12.47 10.99 -24.04
C ASN A 91 -12.70 10.97 -25.55
N GLY A 92 -13.83 10.43 -26.03
CA GLY A 92 -14.16 10.38 -27.47
C GLY A 92 -13.43 9.28 -28.25
N GLU A 93 -12.65 8.42 -27.58
CA GLU A 93 -11.87 7.36 -28.21
C GLU A 93 -12.53 5.97 -28.15
N GLN A 94 -13.84 5.93 -27.95
CA GLN A 94 -14.63 4.70 -27.88
C GLN A 94 -14.15 3.74 -26.79
N ASN A 95 -13.64 4.27 -25.67
CA ASN A 95 -13.10 3.52 -24.53
C ASN A 95 -11.89 2.61 -24.89
N ARG A 96 -11.15 2.94 -25.95
CA ARG A 96 -9.96 2.17 -26.39
C ARG A 96 -8.67 2.63 -25.71
N ASP A 97 -8.61 3.88 -25.31
CA ASP A 97 -7.51 4.54 -24.62
C ASP A 97 -7.37 4.07 -23.15
N GLY A 98 -6.23 4.35 -22.53
CA GLY A 98 -5.91 3.96 -21.16
C GLY A 98 -5.66 2.46 -20.96
N HIS A 99 -5.33 2.08 -19.73
CA HIS A 99 -4.97 0.70 -19.40
C HIS A 99 -6.18 -0.22 -19.31
N ASN A 100 -6.01 -1.49 -19.73
CA ASN A 100 -7.02 -2.54 -19.55
C ASN A 100 -6.80 -3.37 -18.29
N HIS A 101 -5.57 -3.38 -17.74
CA HIS A 101 -5.18 -4.16 -16.57
C HIS A 101 -4.82 -3.19 -15.44
N ASN A 102 -5.79 -2.92 -14.57
CA ASN A 102 -5.62 -1.91 -13.52
C ASN A 102 -5.32 -2.54 -12.14
N LEU A 103 -5.47 -3.86 -11.98
CA LEU A 103 -5.45 -4.53 -10.68
C LEU A 103 -6.43 -3.86 -9.71
N SER A 104 -7.60 -3.50 -10.22
CA SER A 104 -8.70 -2.84 -9.52
C SER A 104 -9.79 -3.84 -9.17
N HIS A 105 -10.56 -3.55 -8.12
CA HIS A 105 -11.66 -4.41 -7.70
C HIS A 105 -12.84 -3.58 -7.19
N ASN A 106 -14.03 -3.78 -7.78
CA ASN A 106 -15.23 -2.99 -7.49
C ASN A 106 -15.97 -3.42 -6.20
N HIS A 107 -15.54 -4.47 -5.53
CA HIS A 107 -16.16 -5.03 -4.33
C HIS A 107 -17.64 -5.44 -4.49
N GLY A 108 -18.05 -5.75 -5.72
CA GLY A 108 -19.40 -6.23 -6.03
C GLY A 108 -20.36 -5.19 -6.60
N ALA A 109 -19.91 -3.95 -6.81
CA ALA A 109 -20.69 -2.91 -7.49
C ALA A 109 -19.80 -2.04 -8.38
N GLU A 110 -20.08 -1.99 -9.68
CA GLU A 110 -19.35 -1.13 -10.60
C GLU A 110 -19.73 0.32 -10.41
N GLY A 111 -18.77 1.15 -9.99
CA GLY A 111 -18.97 2.57 -9.71
C GLY A 111 -19.62 2.88 -8.35
N PRO A 112 -20.26 4.06 -8.23
CA PRO A 112 -20.86 4.51 -6.98
C PRO A 112 -21.93 3.55 -6.44
N THR A 113 -21.98 3.35 -5.12
CA THR A 113 -22.98 2.51 -4.47
C THR A 113 -23.42 3.11 -3.13
N THR A 114 -24.64 2.79 -2.72
CA THR A 114 -25.18 3.10 -1.39
C THR A 114 -25.21 1.88 -0.47
N ASP A 115 -24.69 0.73 -0.92
CA ASP A 115 -24.61 -0.46 -0.08
C ASP A 115 -23.54 -0.23 1.01
N PRO A 116 -23.92 -0.26 2.30
CA PRO A 116 -23.00 0.03 3.40
C PRO A 116 -21.91 -1.04 3.55
N LEU A 117 -22.16 -2.29 3.15
CA LEU A 117 -21.16 -3.35 3.23
C LEU A 117 -20.06 -3.14 2.18
N ILE A 118 -20.46 -2.84 0.94
CA ILE A 118 -19.52 -2.56 -0.14
C ILE A 118 -18.70 -1.29 0.18
N THR A 119 -19.36 -0.25 0.67
CA THR A 119 -18.70 1.00 1.06
C THR A 119 -17.65 0.76 2.15
N ALA A 120 -17.99 0.00 3.18
CA ALA A 120 -17.06 -0.34 4.27
C ALA A 120 -15.85 -1.16 3.78
N GLU A 121 -16.04 -2.11 2.85
CA GLU A 121 -14.94 -2.88 2.26
C GLU A 121 -14.01 -1.99 1.41
N ARG A 122 -14.57 -1.09 0.60
CA ARG A 122 -13.79 -0.11 -0.17
C ARG A 122 -12.96 0.80 0.73
N GLU A 123 -13.55 1.34 1.78
CA GLU A 123 -12.85 2.19 2.76
C GLU A 123 -11.70 1.44 3.45
N ARG A 124 -11.95 0.19 3.84
CA ARG A 124 -10.93 -0.67 4.44
C ARG A 124 -9.77 -0.90 3.48
N THR A 125 -10.07 -1.21 2.21
CA THR A 125 -9.05 -1.46 1.17
C THR A 125 -8.26 -0.19 0.86
N VAL A 126 -8.90 0.98 0.76
CA VAL A 126 -8.23 2.27 0.58
C VAL A 126 -7.24 2.54 1.73
N ARG A 127 -7.68 2.37 2.98
CA ARG A 127 -6.80 2.57 4.15
C ARG A 127 -5.66 1.56 4.19
N ALA A 128 -5.91 0.31 3.81
CA ALA A 128 -4.88 -0.73 3.74
C ALA A 128 -3.83 -0.41 2.66
N LEU A 129 -4.26 0.01 1.47
CA LEU A 129 -3.37 0.46 0.39
C LEU A 129 -2.53 1.67 0.83
N LEU A 130 -3.14 2.69 1.44
CA LEU A 130 -2.43 3.87 1.94
C LEU A 130 -1.39 3.52 3.01
N LEU A 131 -1.72 2.65 3.97
CA LEU A 131 -0.75 2.19 4.96
C LEU A 131 0.36 1.36 4.31
N THR A 132 0.04 0.52 3.35
CA THR A 132 1.04 -0.23 2.58
C THR A 132 2.05 0.70 1.91
N LEU A 133 1.58 1.77 1.26
CA LEU A 133 2.43 2.78 0.66
C LEU A 133 3.27 3.53 1.70
N LEU A 134 2.62 3.99 2.76
CA LEU A 134 3.24 4.89 3.73
C LEU A 134 4.17 4.17 4.71
N LEU A 135 3.97 2.88 4.98
CA LEU A 135 4.82 2.08 5.87
C LEU A 135 5.98 1.40 5.16
N ALA A 136 5.91 1.21 3.84
CA ALA A 136 6.99 0.61 3.07
C ALA A 136 8.27 1.46 3.09
N GLN A 137 9.43 0.80 3.03
CA GLN A 137 10.70 1.47 2.83
C GLN A 137 10.77 2.08 1.42
N GLY A 138 11.35 3.27 1.29
CA GLY A 138 11.42 4.02 0.04
C GLY A 138 10.81 5.42 0.18
N VAL A 139 10.61 6.09 -0.94
CA VAL A 139 10.00 7.43 -1.01
C VAL A 139 8.53 7.28 -1.39
N PRO A 140 7.57 7.49 -0.50
CA PRO A 140 6.16 7.41 -0.86
C PRO A 140 5.75 8.59 -1.72
N MET A 141 5.06 8.33 -2.83
CA MET A 141 4.41 9.32 -3.67
C MET A 141 2.89 9.12 -3.60
N LEU A 142 2.19 10.11 -3.11
CA LEU A 142 0.74 10.14 -3.02
C LEU A 142 0.19 11.00 -4.17
N SER A 143 -0.73 10.48 -4.95
CA SER A 143 -1.43 11.26 -5.96
C SER A 143 -2.38 12.25 -5.27
N MET A 144 -2.31 13.52 -5.69
CA MET A 144 -3.11 14.59 -5.10
C MET A 144 -4.60 14.30 -5.25
N GLY A 145 -5.32 14.34 -4.13
CA GLY A 145 -6.76 14.05 -4.06
C GLY A 145 -7.08 12.63 -3.56
N ASP A 146 -6.14 11.68 -3.62
CA ASP A 146 -6.37 10.32 -3.09
C ASP A 146 -6.66 10.35 -1.59
N GLU A 147 -6.03 11.28 -0.85
CA GLU A 147 -6.28 11.51 0.58
C GLU A 147 -7.69 12.04 0.89
N ARG A 148 -8.44 12.44 -0.14
CA ARG A 148 -9.81 12.95 -0.03
C ARG A 148 -10.84 12.09 -0.75
N GLY A 149 -10.42 10.95 -1.31
CA GLY A 149 -11.30 10.06 -2.07
C GLY A 149 -11.69 10.62 -3.44
N HIS A 150 -10.78 11.37 -4.10
CA HIS A 150 -10.98 11.85 -5.47
C HIS A 150 -11.29 10.71 -6.42
N SER A 151 -12.34 10.91 -7.26
CA SER A 151 -12.75 9.96 -8.27
C SER A 151 -12.85 10.66 -9.63
N GLN A 152 -12.45 9.96 -10.67
CA GLN A 152 -12.63 10.34 -12.08
C GLN A 152 -13.73 9.49 -12.74
N SER A 153 -14.67 8.96 -11.91
CA SER A 153 -15.81 8.17 -12.36
C SER A 153 -15.42 6.97 -13.24
N GLY A 154 -14.29 6.33 -12.91
CA GLY A 154 -13.77 5.21 -13.67
C GLY A 154 -13.03 5.57 -14.96
N ASN A 155 -12.81 6.87 -15.23
CA ASN A 155 -11.92 7.27 -16.32
C ASN A 155 -10.46 7.13 -15.87
N ASN A 156 -9.75 6.17 -16.46
CA ASN A 156 -8.35 5.91 -16.13
C ASN A 156 -7.35 6.56 -17.10
N ASN A 157 -7.78 7.55 -17.88
CA ASN A 157 -6.95 8.28 -18.84
C ASN A 157 -7.47 9.71 -19.05
N ALA A 158 -7.60 10.48 -17.98
CA ALA A 158 -8.26 11.77 -17.97
C ALA A 158 -7.43 12.92 -18.60
N TYR A 159 -6.37 12.63 -19.36
CA TYR A 159 -5.43 13.62 -19.94
C TYR A 159 -6.07 14.73 -20.74
N CYS A 160 -7.20 14.46 -21.41
CA CYS A 160 -7.91 15.41 -22.25
C CYS A 160 -9.13 16.03 -21.55
N GLN A 161 -9.33 15.75 -20.25
CA GLN A 161 -10.48 16.24 -19.48
C GLN A 161 -10.10 17.50 -18.71
N ASP A 162 -10.77 18.61 -19.01
CA ASP A 162 -10.73 19.84 -18.23
C ASP A 162 -12.15 20.18 -17.77
N GLY A 163 -12.58 19.50 -16.72
CA GLY A 163 -13.95 19.62 -16.24
C GLY A 163 -14.18 18.88 -14.91
N PRO A 164 -15.44 18.84 -14.44
CA PRO A 164 -15.80 18.20 -13.17
C PRO A 164 -15.39 16.73 -13.07
N LEU A 165 -15.14 16.04 -14.19
CA LEU A 165 -14.67 14.67 -14.20
C LEU A 165 -13.27 14.53 -13.56
N SER A 166 -12.37 15.49 -13.83
CA SER A 166 -10.98 15.47 -13.39
C SER A 166 -10.67 16.47 -12.28
N TRP A 167 -11.58 17.41 -12.00
CA TRP A 167 -11.37 18.40 -10.97
C TRP A 167 -11.56 17.81 -9.56
N LEU A 168 -10.67 18.16 -8.66
CA LEU A 168 -10.85 17.84 -7.25
C LEU A 168 -11.95 18.73 -6.65
N ASP A 169 -12.99 18.12 -6.10
CA ASP A 169 -14.03 18.86 -5.37
C ASP A 169 -13.53 19.24 -3.96
N TRP A 170 -13.10 20.50 -3.83
CA TRP A 170 -12.68 21.08 -2.55
C TRP A 170 -13.85 21.35 -1.60
N THR A 171 -15.10 21.38 -2.13
CA THR A 171 -16.30 21.66 -1.34
C THR A 171 -16.93 20.40 -0.77
N ALA A 172 -16.51 19.22 -1.23
CA ALA A 172 -16.92 17.94 -0.69
C ALA A 172 -16.56 17.86 0.81
N SER A 173 -17.52 18.25 1.64
CA SER A 173 -17.40 18.31 3.11
C SER A 173 -18.04 17.10 3.78
N GLY A 174 -18.17 15.98 3.06
CA GLY A 174 -18.67 14.73 3.62
C GLY A 174 -17.73 14.19 4.70
N ASN A 175 -18.27 13.56 5.74
CA ASN A 175 -17.49 12.96 6.83
C ASN A 175 -16.36 12.07 6.30
N GLN A 176 -16.63 11.29 5.26
CA GLN A 176 -15.71 10.32 4.66
C GLN A 176 -14.42 10.96 4.12
N ALA A 177 -14.51 12.05 3.33
CA ALA A 177 -13.34 12.76 2.81
C ALA A 177 -12.50 13.36 3.95
N SER A 178 -13.16 13.94 4.95
CA SER A 178 -12.50 14.52 6.12
C SER A 178 -11.84 13.46 7.01
N GLU A 179 -12.45 12.29 7.15
CA GLU A 179 -11.92 11.17 7.92
C GLU A 179 -10.70 10.54 7.23
N LEU A 180 -10.74 10.37 5.91
CA LEU A 180 -9.60 9.84 5.15
C LEU A 180 -8.41 10.82 5.20
N GLU A 181 -8.66 12.11 5.02
CA GLU A 181 -7.62 13.14 5.15
C GLU A 181 -7.01 13.16 6.55
N ALA A 182 -7.84 13.06 7.59
CA ALA A 182 -7.39 12.98 8.97
C ALA A 182 -6.54 11.74 9.22
N PHE A 183 -6.94 10.59 8.67
CA PHE A 183 -6.19 9.33 8.73
C PHE A 183 -4.81 9.46 8.08
N VAL A 184 -4.72 10.00 6.87
CA VAL A 184 -3.43 10.24 6.18
C VAL A 184 -2.55 11.19 6.98
N ARG A 185 -3.11 12.28 7.49
CA ARG A 185 -2.39 13.26 8.32
C ARG A 185 -1.85 12.65 9.62
N GLN A 186 -2.65 11.84 10.29
CA GLN A 186 -2.25 11.09 11.49
C GLN A 186 -1.09 10.14 11.16
N THR A 187 -1.22 9.37 10.08
CA THR A 187 -0.18 8.46 9.60
C THR A 187 1.13 9.19 9.35
N LEU A 188 1.11 10.26 8.56
CA LEU A 188 2.32 11.04 8.26
C LEU A 188 2.95 11.67 9.51
N THR A 189 2.13 12.06 10.49
CA THR A 189 2.63 12.60 11.77
C THR A 189 3.33 11.53 12.59
N LEU A 190 2.78 10.32 12.62
CA LEU A 190 3.38 9.17 13.31
C LEU A 190 4.70 8.76 12.65
N LEU A 191 4.74 8.67 11.31
CA LEU A 191 5.93 8.25 10.57
C LEU A 191 7.16 9.14 10.82
N ARG A 192 6.96 10.44 11.09
CA ARG A 192 8.04 11.36 11.46
C ARG A 192 8.72 11.00 12.78
N ARG A 193 8.06 10.23 13.63
CA ARG A 193 8.55 9.78 14.94
C ARG A 193 9.14 8.37 14.91
N LEU A 194 9.08 7.70 13.75
CA LEU A 194 9.52 6.31 13.57
C LEU A 194 10.64 6.23 12.53
N PRO A 195 11.89 6.61 12.88
CA PRO A 195 13.02 6.62 11.95
C PRO A 195 13.29 5.26 11.31
N VAL A 196 12.97 4.17 11.99
CA VAL A 196 13.14 2.81 11.47
C VAL A 196 12.36 2.54 10.17
N LEU A 197 11.30 3.30 9.92
CA LEU A 197 10.49 3.23 8.69
C LEU A 197 11.07 4.03 7.52
N ARG A 198 12.19 4.74 7.69
CA ARG A 198 12.77 5.62 6.66
C ARG A 198 14.29 5.47 6.61
N GLN A 199 14.71 4.31 6.12
CA GLN A 199 16.12 3.98 6.09
C GLN A 199 16.77 4.39 4.77
N SER A 200 18.02 4.89 4.85
CA SER A 200 18.83 5.20 3.67
C SER A 200 19.57 3.99 3.10
N ARG A 201 19.59 2.89 3.83
CA ARG A 201 20.19 1.60 3.45
C ARG A 201 19.18 0.49 3.67
N HIS A 202 19.29 -0.57 2.88
CA HIS A 202 18.47 -1.75 3.08
C HIS A 202 18.73 -2.41 4.42
N LEU A 203 17.68 -2.90 5.05
CA LEU A 203 17.76 -3.73 6.26
C LEU A 203 18.06 -5.16 5.83
N HIS A 204 19.17 -5.73 6.29
CA HIS A 204 19.65 -7.03 5.82
C HIS A 204 19.85 -8.05 6.93
N THR A 205 20.06 -7.59 8.17
CA THR A 205 20.35 -8.52 9.27
C THR A 205 19.06 -8.88 10.01
N ARG A 206 19.03 -10.09 10.56
CA ARG A 206 17.92 -10.57 11.40
C ARG A 206 17.67 -9.67 12.62
N GLU A 207 18.69 -8.97 13.07
CA GLU A 207 18.61 -8.00 14.16
C GLU A 207 17.88 -6.71 13.73
N GLN A 208 17.89 -6.39 12.44
CA GLN A 208 17.24 -5.19 11.88
C GLN A 208 15.82 -5.47 11.41
N VAL A 209 15.59 -6.64 10.79
CA VAL A 209 14.31 -7.05 10.23
C VAL A 209 14.07 -8.54 10.47
N SER A 210 12.92 -8.89 10.98
CA SER A 210 12.48 -10.28 11.18
C SER A 210 11.00 -10.44 10.84
N TRP A 211 10.64 -11.64 10.42
CA TRP A 211 9.29 -11.97 9.96
C TRP A 211 8.66 -13.02 10.87
N TRP A 212 7.39 -12.87 11.19
CA TRP A 212 6.74 -13.63 12.24
C TRP A 212 5.36 -14.12 11.81
N ARG A 213 5.01 -15.31 12.20
CA ARG A 213 3.65 -15.82 12.10
C ARG A 213 2.75 -15.07 13.09
N VAL A 214 1.59 -14.61 12.62
CA VAL A 214 0.67 -13.83 13.47
C VAL A 214 -0.06 -14.68 14.50
N ASP A 215 -0.32 -15.96 14.19
CA ASP A 215 -1.16 -16.83 15.00
C ASP A 215 -0.48 -17.27 16.32
N ASP A 216 0.82 -17.50 16.30
CA ASP A 216 1.60 -18.02 17.44
C ASP A 216 2.76 -17.11 17.87
N GLY A 217 3.11 -16.09 17.09
CA GLY A 217 4.20 -15.17 17.38
C GLY A 217 5.58 -15.83 17.27
N VAL A 218 5.71 -16.85 16.44
CA VAL A 218 6.98 -17.54 16.16
C VAL A 218 7.59 -16.97 14.89
N GLU A 219 8.91 -16.83 14.87
CA GLU A 219 9.62 -16.35 13.68
C GLU A 219 9.44 -17.32 12.50
N MET A 220 9.23 -16.77 11.31
CA MET A 220 8.99 -17.54 10.11
C MET A 220 10.22 -18.30 9.65
N GLU A 221 10.02 -19.51 9.19
CA GLU A 221 11.00 -20.40 8.60
C GLU A 221 10.82 -20.51 7.08
N ALA A 222 11.75 -21.20 6.40
CA ALA A 222 11.67 -21.39 4.95
C ALA A 222 10.34 -22.02 4.49
N ALA A 223 9.82 -22.98 5.25
CA ALA A 223 8.55 -23.64 4.96
C ALA A 223 7.34 -22.70 4.97
N ASP A 224 7.35 -21.67 5.82
CA ASP A 224 6.28 -20.64 5.83
C ASP A 224 6.30 -19.83 4.54
N TRP A 225 7.49 -19.49 4.05
CA TRP A 225 7.66 -18.77 2.79
C TRP A 225 7.32 -19.60 1.54
N GLU A 226 7.42 -20.92 1.63
CA GLU A 226 7.03 -21.84 0.55
C GLU A 226 5.51 -22.09 0.50
N ASN A 227 4.76 -21.71 1.54
CA ASN A 227 3.32 -21.85 1.59
C ASN A 227 2.63 -20.81 0.69
N PRO A 228 2.08 -21.18 -0.47
CA PRO A 228 1.44 -20.20 -1.37
C PRO A 228 0.13 -19.63 -0.81
N ASP A 229 -0.45 -20.26 0.21
CA ASP A 229 -1.70 -19.86 0.85
C ASP A 229 -1.44 -19.03 2.12
N LEU A 230 -0.20 -18.58 2.34
CA LEU A 230 0.14 -17.62 3.40
C LEU A 230 -0.63 -16.31 3.16
N ASP A 231 -1.53 -15.97 4.07
CA ASP A 231 -2.44 -14.83 3.97
C ASP A 231 -2.25 -13.80 5.10
N ALA A 232 -1.42 -14.12 6.10
CA ALA A 232 -1.12 -13.21 7.19
C ALA A 232 0.30 -13.40 7.73
N LEU A 233 0.96 -12.30 8.05
CA LEU A 233 2.28 -12.27 8.68
C LEU A 233 2.48 -10.96 9.44
N SER A 234 3.53 -10.89 10.25
CA SER A 234 4.05 -9.62 10.74
C SER A 234 5.53 -9.47 10.44
N VAL A 235 5.95 -8.23 10.21
CA VAL A 235 7.34 -7.83 10.06
C VAL A 235 7.72 -6.91 11.22
N MET A 236 8.80 -7.27 11.92
CA MET A 236 9.38 -6.43 12.97
C MET A 236 10.59 -5.71 12.40
N LEU A 237 10.61 -4.39 12.54
CA LEU A 237 11.75 -3.52 12.25
C LEU A 237 12.31 -3.04 13.59
N SER A 238 13.52 -3.46 13.90
CA SER A 238 14.13 -3.19 15.22
C SER A 238 14.93 -1.90 15.20
N SER A 239 14.76 -1.10 16.25
CA SER A 239 15.68 -0.01 16.54
C SER A 239 17.06 -0.55 16.96
N HIS A 240 18.10 0.18 16.65
CA HIS A 240 19.47 -0.14 17.06
C HIS A 240 20.30 1.16 17.21
N GLN A 241 21.58 1.05 17.58
CA GLN A 241 22.40 2.24 17.89
C GLN A 241 22.43 3.29 16.78
N ASP A 242 22.44 2.86 15.51
CA ASP A 242 22.43 3.77 14.36
C ASP A 242 21.05 4.29 14.01
N ILE A 243 19.99 3.68 14.53
CA ILE A 243 18.58 4.02 14.26
C ILE A 243 17.84 4.10 15.60
N PRO A 244 18.02 5.19 16.36
CA PRO A 244 17.37 5.34 17.66
C PRO A 244 15.87 5.55 17.51
N GLY A 245 15.12 5.11 18.50
CA GLY A 245 13.67 5.24 18.58
C GLY A 245 12.98 3.91 18.87
N PRO A 246 11.66 3.86 18.85
CA PRO A 246 10.93 2.62 19.08
C PRO A 246 11.12 1.64 17.92
N SER A 247 11.18 0.35 18.26
CA SER A 247 10.98 -0.72 17.28
C SER A 247 9.53 -0.72 16.83
N VAL A 248 9.26 -1.22 15.63
CA VAL A 248 7.89 -1.34 15.12
C VAL A 248 7.60 -2.75 14.64
N THR A 249 6.35 -3.16 14.80
CA THR A 249 5.82 -4.38 14.18
C THR A 249 4.64 -4.00 13.30
N ILE A 250 4.68 -4.44 12.05
CA ILE A 250 3.61 -4.24 11.08
C ILE A 250 3.00 -5.60 10.81
N ALA A 251 1.73 -5.78 11.21
CA ALA A 251 0.98 -6.99 10.99
C ALA A 251 0.04 -6.82 9.79
N LEU A 252 0.08 -7.76 8.86
CA LEU A 252 -0.73 -7.78 7.63
C LEU A 252 -1.61 -9.03 7.62
N ASN A 253 -2.87 -8.84 7.29
CA ASN A 253 -3.83 -9.91 7.00
C ASN A 253 -4.54 -9.59 5.70
N ILE A 254 -4.21 -10.30 4.64
CA ILE A 254 -4.84 -10.19 3.33
C ILE A 254 -5.95 -11.22 3.13
N GLY A 255 -6.18 -12.07 4.14
CA GLY A 255 -7.18 -13.12 4.15
C GLY A 255 -8.61 -12.62 4.35
N GLU A 256 -9.57 -13.54 4.25
CA GLU A 256 -11.01 -13.27 4.37
C GLU A 256 -11.54 -13.38 5.80
N HIS A 257 -10.69 -13.83 6.73
CA HIS A 257 -11.06 -14.08 8.13
C HIS A 257 -10.16 -13.31 9.07
N ASP A 258 -10.70 -12.93 10.20
CA ASP A 258 -9.91 -12.40 11.31
C ASP A 258 -8.94 -13.48 11.81
N ARG A 259 -7.75 -13.07 12.20
CA ARG A 259 -6.69 -13.98 12.69
C ARG A 259 -6.37 -13.66 14.15
N PRO A 260 -6.03 -14.65 14.98
CA PRO A 260 -5.35 -14.39 16.23
C PRO A 260 -4.09 -13.55 15.97
N LEU A 261 -3.76 -12.64 16.89
CA LEU A 261 -2.54 -11.85 16.76
C LEU A 261 -1.67 -12.03 17.99
N ARG A 262 -0.50 -12.58 17.79
CA ARG A 262 0.59 -12.61 18.75
C ARG A 262 1.77 -11.84 18.19
N LEU A 263 2.12 -10.77 18.87
CA LEU A 263 3.23 -9.91 18.48
C LEU A 263 4.57 -10.53 18.87
N PRO A 264 5.65 -10.22 18.12
CA PRO A 264 6.97 -10.84 18.34
C PRO A 264 7.63 -10.41 19.64
N GLY A 265 8.41 -11.32 20.23
CA GLY A 265 9.29 -11.05 21.38
C GLY A 265 8.56 -10.80 22.70
N GLU A 266 9.32 -10.38 23.71
CA GLU A 266 8.83 -10.03 25.06
C GLU A 266 8.56 -8.52 25.21
N CYS A 267 8.62 -7.74 24.12
CA CYS A 267 8.40 -6.30 24.13
C CYS A 267 6.94 -5.94 24.47
N HIS A 268 6.77 -4.82 25.15
CA HIS A 268 5.43 -4.25 25.33
C HIS A 268 5.05 -3.45 24.09
N TRP A 269 4.03 -3.93 23.37
CA TRP A 269 3.54 -3.32 22.14
C TRP A 269 2.29 -2.48 22.35
N THR A 270 2.24 -1.32 21.71
CA THR A 270 1.06 -0.47 21.65
C THR A 270 0.61 -0.32 20.21
N LEU A 271 -0.69 -0.51 19.95
CA LEU A 271 -1.29 -0.23 18.64
C LEU A 271 -1.17 1.28 18.35
N ALA A 272 -0.43 1.62 17.33
CA ALA A 272 -0.21 3.00 16.91
C ALA A 272 -1.17 3.43 15.80
N LEU A 273 -1.51 2.51 14.87
CA LEU A 273 -2.37 2.81 13.71
C LEU A 273 -2.90 1.51 13.08
N GLY A 274 -4.07 1.59 12.42
CA GLY A 274 -4.65 0.47 11.69
C GLY A 274 -5.57 0.90 10.55
N SER A 275 -5.68 0.07 9.53
CA SER A 275 -6.59 0.27 8.39
C SER A 275 -8.04 -0.15 8.68
N ALA A 276 -8.26 -0.93 9.73
CA ALA A 276 -9.58 -1.42 10.16
C ALA A 276 -9.86 -1.03 11.61
N GLU A 277 -11.14 -0.81 11.91
CA GLU A 277 -11.60 -0.64 13.29
C GLU A 277 -11.60 -1.97 14.04
N GLY A 278 -11.45 -1.92 15.35
CA GLY A 278 -11.50 -3.12 16.22
C GLY A 278 -10.22 -3.93 16.27
N GLY A 279 -9.13 -3.48 15.63
CA GLY A 279 -7.81 -4.08 15.79
C GLY A 279 -7.34 -3.93 17.25
N THR A 280 -6.97 -5.04 17.86
CA THR A 280 -6.43 -5.10 19.23
C THR A 280 -5.09 -5.83 19.20
N VAL A 281 -4.40 -5.84 20.33
CA VAL A 281 -3.15 -6.64 20.47
C VAL A 281 -3.39 -8.16 20.32
N ALA A 282 -4.66 -8.60 20.31
CA ALA A 282 -5.04 -10.01 20.28
C ALA A 282 -5.72 -10.46 18.96
N VAL A 283 -6.19 -9.53 18.14
CA VAL A 283 -6.93 -9.84 16.90
C VAL A 283 -6.41 -8.97 15.75
N LEU A 284 -6.08 -9.61 14.64
CA LEU A 284 -5.75 -8.97 13.37
C LEU A 284 -6.96 -9.12 12.45
N PRO A 285 -7.71 -8.04 12.20
CA PRO A 285 -8.89 -8.10 11.34
C PRO A 285 -8.55 -8.54 9.92
N ARG A 286 -9.50 -9.18 9.25
CA ARG A 286 -9.36 -9.51 7.83
C ARG A 286 -9.12 -8.27 6.98
N LEU A 287 -8.42 -8.40 5.87
CA LEU A 287 -8.11 -7.32 4.94
C LEU A 287 -7.57 -6.07 5.66
N SER A 288 -6.59 -6.25 6.53
CA SER A 288 -6.07 -5.15 7.35
C SER A 288 -4.56 -5.15 7.50
N ILE A 289 -4.06 -3.98 7.81
CA ILE A 289 -2.68 -3.73 8.23
C ILE A 289 -2.71 -2.92 9.53
N LEU A 290 -1.96 -3.38 10.51
CA LEU A 290 -1.82 -2.74 11.82
C LEU A 290 -0.35 -2.43 12.09
N LEU A 291 -0.09 -1.25 12.65
CA LEU A 291 1.23 -0.82 13.10
C LEU A 291 1.26 -0.75 14.61
N PHE A 292 2.22 -1.44 15.21
CA PHE A 292 2.52 -1.42 16.63
C PHE A 292 3.89 -0.78 16.84
N GLN A 293 4.06 -0.07 17.94
CA GLN A 293 5.36 0.44 18.39
C GLN A 293 5.70 -0.13 19.76
N SER A 294 6.98 -0.36 20.02
CA SER A 294 7.47 -0.74 21.34
C SER A 294 7.38 0.45 22.30
N LEU A 295 7.15 0.14 23.56
CA LEU A 295 7.16 1.12 24.66
C LEU A 295 8.55 1.20 25.33
N ASP A 296 9.46 0.33 24.93
CA ASP A 296 10.82 0.19 25.50
C ASP A 296 11.84 1.03 24.72
#